data_f736312767b4d46fa75e25029c2a3c1b
#
_entry.id   f736312767b4d46fa75e25029c2a3c1b
#
_cell.length_a   1.000
_cell.length_b   1.000
_cell.length_c   1.000
_cell.angle_alpha   90.00
_cell.angle_beta   90.00
_cell.angle_gamma   90.00
#
_symmetry.space_group_name_H-M   'P 1'
#
loop_
_entity.id
_entity.type
_entity.pdbx_description
1 polymer ?
#
loop_
_entity_poly.entity_id
_entity_poly.type
_entity_poly.pdbx_seq_one_letter_code
_entity_poly.pdbx_strand_id
1 'polypeptide(L)'
;MHIDISFNRFNHGDGDPFDGRGGTLAHAYFPIYGGNAHFDDSEFWTINSYRGTNLLQTAAHEFGHSLGLSHSDQFSALMAPFYRGYDSSLALDKDDVRAIQALYGKKIEKKPTSSTATPDVRVRIDTTVEELCQNSTIDSILTISTGSTYTFKGDQYWKLTDESIAPGYPRSIAKYWGGLPSNIDASFTWTNGKSYFFKEDKYWRFSAKTMKMDSDYPKMISEGFEGIPDNLDAAFVWSGNGKIYFFKGTKYWKFDPEKRPPVSSAYPRPISNWEGIPDNIDDAIQYTNGYTYFFKKGLYYRFDDRSFQVTILCCY
;
A
#
# COMPACT_ATOMS: atom_id res chain seq x y z
N MET A 1 -20.03 3.43 3.18
CA MET A 1 -20.34 1.99 3.02
C MET A 1 -18.98 1.32 2.93
N HIS A 2 -18.72 0.29 3.74
CA HIS A 2 -17.48 -0.50 3.68
C HIS A 2 -17.86 -1.85 3.08
N ILE A 3 -17.01 -2.39 2.21
CA ILE A 3 -17.11 -3.76 1.70
C ILE A 3 -16.07 -4.56 2.46
N ASP A 4 -16.52 -5.46 3.34
CA ASP A 4 -15.62 -6.39 4.02
C ASP A 4 -15.27 -7.52 3.07
N ILE A 5 -13.97 -7.79 2.90
CA ILE A 5 -13.45 -8.80 1.99
C ILE A 5 -12.77 -9.88 2.80
N SER A 6 -13.14 -11.14 2.58
CA SER A 6 -12.52 -12.26 3.24
C SER A 6 -12.26 -13.45 2.30
N PHE A 7 -11.23 -14.23 2.63
CA PHE A 7 -10.94 -15.51 2.01
C PHE A 7 -11.27 -16.61 3.03
N ASN A 8 -12.17 -17.48 2.69
CA ASN A 8 -12.72 -18.48 3.59
C ASN A 8 -12.78 -19.85 2.91
N ARG A 9 -12.89 -20.91 3.71
CA ARG A 9 -13.05 -22.28 3.22
C ARG A 9 -14.30 -22.89 3.83
N PHE A 10 -15.05 -23.64 3.03
CA PHE A 10 -16.20 -24.38 3.49
C PHE A 10 -17.20 -23.51 4.29
N ASN A 11 -17.72 -24.02 5.40
CA ASN A 11 -18.62 -23.26 6.25
C ASN A 11 -17.86 -22.16 7.00
N HIS A 12 -18.23 -20.91 6.74
CA HIS A 12 -17.60 -19.72 7.31
C HIS A 12 -18.59 -18.77 8.01
N GLY A 13 -19.80 -19.30 8.31
CA GLY A 13 -20.73 -18.66 9.25
C GLY A 13 -21.77 -17.73 8.65
N ASP A 14 -21.83 -17.59 7.34
CA ASP A 14 -22.79 -16.73 6.63
C ASP A 14 -23.99 -17.49 6.04
N GLY A 15 -23.99 -18.82 6.12
CA GLY A 15 -25.05 -19.70 5.60
C GLY A 15 -24.82 -20.22 4.18
N ASP A 16 -23.86 -19.68 3.45
CA ASP A 16 -23.51 -20.05 2.07
C ASP A 16 -22.10 -20.67 2.01
N PRO A 17 -21.91 -21.94 2.39
CA PRO A 17 -20.59 -22.56 2.48
C PRO A 17 -19.95 -22.73 1.10
N PHE A 18 -18.62 -22.57 1.04
CA PHE A 18 -17.83 -22.92 -0.14
C PHE A 18 -17.69 -24.45 -0.29
N ASP A 19 -17.52 -24.89 -1.52
CA ASP A 19 -17.48 -26.32 -1.88
C ASP A 19 -16.05 -26.83 -2.17
N GLY A 20 -15.05 -25.98 -1.99
CA GLY A 20 -13.66 -26.30 -2.26
C GLY A 20 -13.28 -25.95 -3.69
N ARG A 21 -12.17 -26.49 -4.18
CA ARG A 21 -11.63 -26.13 -5.47
C ARG A 21 -12.57 -26.45 -6.65
N GLY A 22 -12.90 -25.41 -7.41
CA GLY A 22 -13.93 -25.44 -8.45
C GLY A 22 -15.32 -25.16 -7.86
N GLY A 23 -16.38 -25.14 -8.69
CA GLY A 23 -17.73 -24.81 -8.24
C GLY A 23 -17.91 -23.33 -7.92
N THR A 24 -18.31 -22.99 -6.69
CA THR A 24 -18.52 -21.62 -6.24
C THR A 24 -17.18 -20.97 -5.93
N LEU A 25 -16.76 -20.03 -6.77
CA LEU A 25 -15.45 -19.35 -6.63
C LEU A 25 -15.46 -18.26 -5.55
N ALA A 26 -16.56 -17.51 -5.50
CA ALA A 26 -16.78 -16.40 -4.59
C ALA A 26 -18.26 -16.08 -4.52
N HIS A 27 -18.65 -15.27 -3.53
CA HIS A 27 -19.98 -14.67 -3.48
C HIS A 27 -19.93 -13.31 -2.78
N ALA A 28 -20.91 -12.44 -3.10
CA ALA A 28 -21.03 -11.16 -2.41
C ALA A 28 -22.49 -10.82 -2.11
N TYR A 29 -22.68 -10.04 -1.07
CA TYR A 29 -24.00 -9.60 -0.62
C TYR A 29 -24.34 -8.23 -1.21
N PHE A 30 -25.62 -8.01 -1.49
CA PHE A 30 -26.11 -6.69 -1.90
C PHE A 30 -25.90 -5.64 -0.79
N PRO A 31 -25.87 -4.34 -1.13
CA PRO A 31 -25.64 -3.25 -0.19
C PRO A 31 -26.57 -3.28 1.02
N ILE A 32 -27.84 -3.70 0.84
CA ILE A 32 -28.82 -3.81 1.92
C ILE A 32 -28.49 -4.90 2.96
N TYR A 33 -27.61 -5.83 2.60
CA TYR A 33 -27.11 -6.92 3.46
C TYR A 33 -25.66 -6.72 3.90
N GLY A 34 -25.11 -5.50 3.72
CA GLY A 34 -23.76 -5.16 4.15
C GLY A 34 -22.73 -5.04 3.02
N GLY A 35 -22.96 -5.68 1.88
CA GLY A 35 -22.07 -5.59 0.71
C GLY A 35 -20.77 -6.42 0.83
N ASN A 36 -20.65 -7.32 1.80
CA ASN A 36 -19.46 -8.13 2.02
C ASN A 36 -19.18 -9.06 0.85
N ALA A 37 -17.92 -9.31 0.53
CA ALA A 37 -17.48 -10.19 -0.53
C ALA A 37 -16.55 -11.28 0.02
N HIS A 38 -16.92 -12.55 -0.21
CA HIS A 38 -16.19 -13.72 0.26
C HIS A 38 -15.65 -14.50 -0.94
N PHE A 39 -14.40 -14.98 -0.80
CA PHE A 39 -13.68 -15.73 -1.84
C PHE A 39 -13.28 -17.09 -1.30
N ASP A 40 -13.45 -18.16 -2.10
CA ASP A 40 -13.02 -19.49 -1.67
C ASP A 40 -11.49 -19.59 -1.64
N ASP A 41 -10.90 -19.69 -0.45
CA ASP A 41 -9.47 -19.85 -0.22
C ASP A 41 -8.95 -21.24 -0.68
N SER A 42 -9.82 -22.14 -1.10
CA SER A 42 -9.44 -23.41 -1.72
C SER A 42 -9.10 -23.29 -3.20
N GLU A 43 -9.49 -22.18 -3.84
CA GLU A 43 -9.24 -21.91 -5.25
C GLU A 43 -7.77 -21.61 -5.53
N PHE A 44 -7.36 -21.91 -6.76
CA PHE A 44 -6.03 -21.50 -7.24
C PHE A 44 -6.12 -20.10 -7.85
N TRP A 45 -6.07 -19.09 -6.97
CA TRP A 45 -6.14 -17.69 -7.37
C TRP A 45 -4.90 -17.24 -8.12
N THR A 46 -5.11 -16.50 -9.20
CA THR A 46 -4.05 -15.95 -10.04
C THR A 46 -4.38 -14.52 -10.47
N ILE A 47 -3.34 -13.79 -10.90
CA ILE A 47 -3.44 -12.48 -11.53
C ILE A 47 -2.73 -12.57 -12.88
N ASN A 48 -3.38 -12.06 -13.95
CA ASN A 48 -2.83 -12.03 -15.30
C ASN A 48 -2.35 -13.40 -15.82
N SER A 49 -3.09 -14.46 -15.56
CA SER A 49 -2.73 -15.83 -15.95
C SER A 49 -3.93 -16.62 -16.49
N TYR A 50 -3.69 -17.38 -17.55
CA TYR A 50 -4.66 -18.34 -18.10
C TYR A 50 -4.76 -19.66 -17.31
N ARG A 51 -3.96 -19.82 -16.25
CA ARG A 51 -4.02 -20.98 -15.35
C ARG A 51 -4.68 -20.54 -14.03
N GLY A 52 -5.58 -21.37 -13.52
CA GLY A 52 -6.30 -21.07 -12.28
C GLY A 52 -7.43 -20.05 -12.47
N THR A 53 -7.93 -19.51 -11.37
CA THR A 53 -9.03 -18.57 -11.31
C THR A 53 -8.48 -17.15 -11.20
N ASN A 54 -8.84 -16.26 -12.13
CA ASN A 54 -8.34 -14.88 -12.08
C ASN A 54 -9.06 -14.08 -10.99
N LEU A 55 -8.31 -13.68 -9.97
CA LEU A 55 -8.85 -12.96 -8.82
C LEU A 55 -9.44 -11.59 -9.21
N LEU A 56 -8.78 -10.83 -10.10
CA LEU A 56 -9.26 -9.50 -10.49
C LEU A 56 -10.63 -9.56 -11.17
N GLN A 57 -10.82 -10.49 -12.10
CA GLN A 57 -12.11 -10.64 -12.81
C GLN A 57 -13.21 -11.12 -11.88
N THR A 58 -12.91 -12.10 -11.02
CA THR A 58 -13.88 -12.59 -10.02
C THR A 58 -14.21 -11.50 -9.01
N ALA A 59 -13.21 -10.77 -8.48
CA ALA A 59 -13.46 -9.69 -7.54
C ALA A 59 -14.26 -8.54 -8.18
N ALA A 60 -14.00 -8.19 -9.44
CA ALA A 60 -14.78 -7.17 -10.14
C ALA A 60 -16.26 -7.58 -10.29
N HIS A 61 -16.55 -8.88 -10.53
CA HIS A 61 -17.90 -9.44 -10.54
C HIS A 61 -18.55 -9.31 -9.15
N GLU A 62 -17.88 -9.80 -8.10
CA GLU A 62 -18.41 -9.78 -6.72
C GLU A 62 -18.66 -8.35 -6.23
N PHE A 63 -17.76 -7.41 -6.56
CA PHE A 63 -17.98 -6.00 -6.23
C PHE A 63 -19.15 -5.38 -6.99
N GLY A 64 -19.49 -5.90 -8.17
CA GLY A 64 -20.73 -5.57 -8.84
C GLY A 64 -21.94 -5.87 -7.96
N HIS A 65 -21.99 -7.07 -7.35
CA HIS A 65 -23.04 -7.42 -6.37
C HIS A 65 -22.99 -6.54 -5.12
N SER A 66 -21.81 -6.31 -4.57
CA SER A 66 -21.60 -5.40 -3.43
C SER A 66 -22.09 -3.97 -3.72
N LEU A 67 -22.10 -3.57 -4.98
CA LEU A 67 -22.62 -2.28 -5.45
C LEU A 67 -24.10 -2.35 -5.86
N GLY A 68 -24.77 -3.48 -5.77
CA GLY A 68 -26.19 -3.65 -6.04
C GLY A 68 -26.54 -4.14 -7.45
N LEU A 69 -25.56 -4.61 -8.22
CA LEU A 69 -25.83 -5.23 -9.54
C LEU A 69 -26.25 -6.69 -9.36
N SER A 70 -27.29 -7.10 -10.06
CA SER A 70 -27.66 -8.51 -10.23
C SER A 70 -26.90 -9.14 -11.40
N HIS A 71 -26.97 -10.46 -11.53
CA HIS A 71 -26.46 -11.15 -12.71
C HIS A 71 -27.09 -10.60 -13.99
N SER A 72 -26.29 -10.57 -15.06
CA SER A 72 -26.70 -10.17 -16.39
C SER A 72 -26.97 -11.40 -17.27
N ASP A 73 -28.03 -11.33 -18.11
CA ASP A 73 -28.31 -12.33 -19.16
C ASP A 73 -27.36 -12.16 -20.37
N GLN A 74 -26.57 -11.07 -20.41
CA GLN A 74 -25.61 -10.85 -21.49
C GLN A 74 -24.33 -11.64 -21.23
N PHE A 75 -24.03 -12.61 -22.09
CA PHE A 75 -22.88 -13.49 -21.93
C PHE A 75 -21.53 -12.71 -21.91
N SER A 76 -21.43 -11.56 -22.59
CA SER A 76 -20.24 -10.71 -22.63
C SER A 76 -20.09 -9.82 -21.38
N ALA A 77 -21.14 -9.64 -20.58
CA ALA A 77 -21.09 -8.81 -19.40
C ALA A 77 -20.17 -9.39 -18.30
N LEU A 78 -19.55 -8.51 -17.55
CA LEU A 78 -18.81 -8.89 -16.34
C LEU A 78 -19.74 -9.58 -15.33
N MET A 79 -20.98 -9.08 -15.23
CA MET A 79 -22.00 -9.64 -14.33
C MET A 79 -22.69 -10.91 -14.86
N ALA A 80 -22.19 -11.54 -15.93
CA ALA A 80 -22.69 -12.87 -16.34
C ALA A 80 -22.39 -13.91 -15.24
N PRO A 81 -23.33 -14.88 -14.96
CA PRO A 81 -23.23 -15.74 -13.77
C PRO A 81 -22.14 -16.82 -13.83
N PHE A 82 -21.37 -16.89 -14.92
CA PHE A 82 -20.37 -17.95 -15.11
C PHE A 82 -18.99 -17.36 -15.36
N TYR A 83 -17.99 -17.85 -14.62
CA TYR A 83 -16.60 -17.54 -14.88
C TYR A 83 -16.14 -18.11 -16.22
N ARG A 84 -15.57 -17.26 -17.07
CA ARG A 84 -15.16 -17.59 -18.45
C ARG A 84 -13.67 -17.78 -18.66
N GLY A 85 -12.90 -17.80 -17.58
CA GLY A 85 -11.44 -17.80 -17.63
C GLY A 85 -10.89 -16.39 -17.73
N TYR A 86 -9.55 -16.28 -17.67
CA TYR A 86 -8.84 -15.00 -17.75
C TYR A 86 -8.98 -14.36 -19.13
N ASP A 87 -9.38 -13.11 -19.15
CA ASP A 87 -9.39 -12.24 -20.33
C ASP A 87 -8.44 -11.06 -20.11
N SER A 88 -7.34 -11.03 -20.86
CA SER A 88 -6.36 -9.93 -20.78
C SER A 88 -6.88 -8.60 -21.34
N SER A 89 -8.00 -8.62 -22.04
CA SER A 89 -8.67 -7.45 -22.61
C SER A 89 -9.96 -7.10 -21.86
N LEU A 90 -10.10 -7.57 -20.62
CA LEU A 90 -11.31 -7.36 -19.82
C LEU A 90 -11.76 -5.88 -19.86
N ALA A 91 -12.97 -5.67 -20.34
CA ALA A 91 -13.65 -4.39 -20.35
C ALA A 91 -15.10 -4.60 -19.90
N LEU A 92 -15.68 -3.59 -19.27
CA LEU A 92 -17.09 -3.62 -18.90
C LEU A 92 -17.95 -3.64 -20.17
N ASP A 93 -18.90 -4.56 -20.23
CA ASP A 93 -19.93 -4.57 -21.25
C ASP A 93 -20.84 -3.35 -21.13
N LYS A 94 -21.51 -3.00 -22.22
CA LYS A 94 -22.50 -1.90 -22.20
C LYS A 94 -23.63 -2.17 -21.20
N ASP A 95 -23.91 -3.43 -20.91
CA ASP A 95 -24.93 -3.82 -19.95
C ASP A 95 -24.46 -3.51 -18.52
N ASP A 96 -23.22 -3.89 -18.15
CA ASP A 96 -22.62 -3.55 -16.87
C ASP A 96 -22.61 -2.03 -16.65
N VAL A 97 -22.18 -1.29 -17.68
CA VAL A 97 -22.11 0.17 -17.63
C VAL A 97 -23.50 0.82 -17.46
N ARG A 98 -24.53 0.29 -18.15
CA ARG A 98 -25.91 0.78 -18.00
C ARG A 98 -26.45 0.48 -16.60
N ALA A 99 -26.22 -0.72 -16.11
CA ALA A 99 -26.70 -1.15 -14.80
C ALA A 99 -26.12 -0.30 -13.67
N ILE A 100 -24.79 -0.09 -13.64
CA ILE A 100 -24.17 0.74 -12.63
C ILE A 100 -24.55 2.22 -12.75
N GLN A 101 -24.74 2.72 -13.98
CA GLN A 101 -25.22 4.09 -14.21
C GLN A 101 -26.69 4.29 -13.83
N ALA A 102 -27.50 3.25 -13.89
CA ALA A 102 -28.89 3.30 -13.43
C ALA A 102 -28.96 3.47 -11.90
N LEU A 103 -28.06 2.83 -11.17
CA LEU A 103 -27.99 2.93 -9.69
C LEU A 103 -27.33 4.21 -9.20
N TYR A 104 -26.23 4.63 -9.83
CA TYR A 104 -25.35 5.69 -9.32
C TYR A 104 -25.29 6.95 -10.21
N GLY A 105 -26.01 6.96 -11.32
CA GLY A 105 -25.99 8.04 -12.29
C GLY A 105 -24.83 7.95 -13.29
N LYS A 106 -24.97 8.72 -14.37
CA LYS A 106 -23.88 8.85 -15.36
C LYS A 106 -22.84 9.82 -14.87
N LYS A 107 -21.57 9.57 -15.18
CA LYS A 107 -20.51 10.55 -15.01
C LYS A 107 -20.90 11.84 -15.75
N ILE A 108 -21.02 12.95 -15.02
CA ILE A 108 -21.31 14.25 -15.61
C ILE A 108 -20.04 14.71 -16.33
N GLU A 109 -20.01 14.53 -17.65
CA GLU A 109 -19.04 15.20 -18.50
C GLU A 109 -19.41 16.69 -18.52
N LYS A 110 -18.59 17.55 -17.92
CA LYS A 110 -18.74 19.00 -18.07
C LYS A 110 -18.47 19.33 -19.53
N LYS A 111 -19.55 19.55 -20.30
CA LYS A 111 -19.51 20.03 -21.69
C LYS A 111 -18.77 21.37 -21.71
N PRO A 112 -17.76 21.57 -22.56
CA PRO A 112 -17.14 22.89 -22.69
C PRO A 112 -18.17 23.84 -23.26
N THR A 113 -18.67 24.76 -22.45
CA THR A 113 -19.44 25.92 -22.91
C THR A 113 -18.47 26.87 -23.64
N SER A 114 -18.65 27.00 -24.94
CA SER A 114 -18.01 28.06 -25.73
C SER A 114 -18.59 29.40 -25.29
N SER A 115 -17.80 30.21 -24.63
CA SER A 115 -18.03 31.66 -24.55
C SER A 115 -16.68 32.34 -24.35
N THR A 116 -16.47 33.29 -25.22
CA THR A 116 -15.32 34.15 -25.44
C THR A 116 -14.90 34.97 -24.24
N ALA A 117 -13.60 35.20 -24.17
CA ALA A 117 -12.85 36.20 -23.39
C ALA A 117 -12.29 35.75 -22.04
N THR A 118 -10.99 35.48 -22.12
CA THR A 118 -9.90 35.51 -21.11
C THR A 118 -10.18 36.14 -19.74
N PRO A 119 -9.61 35.64 -18.63
CA PRO A 119 -8.21 35.24 -18.51
C PRO A 119 -7.98 33.78 -18.12
N ASP A 120 -6.82 33.30 -18.47
CA ASP A 120 -6.19 32.01 -18.31
C ASP A 120 -6.31 31.48 -16.85
N VAL A 121 -7.44 30.88 -16.50
CA VAL A 121 -7.54 29.97 -15.36
C VAL A 121 -7.35 28.57 -15.90
N ARG A 122 -6.10 28.16 -16.00
CA ARG A 122 -5.76 26.74 -16.17
C ARG A 122 -6.43 25.99 -15.03
N VAL A 123 -7.55 25.34 -15.32
CA VAL A 123 -8.07 24.25 -14.49
C VAL A 123 -6.94 23.23 -14.44
N ARG A 124 -6.16 23.26 -13.36
CA ARG A 124 -5.26 22.16 -13.03
C ARG A 124 -6.15 20.95 -12.81
N ILE A 125 -6.26 20.11 -13.82
CA ILE A 125 -6.58 18.70 -13.62
C ILE A 125 -5.56 18.25 -12.58
N ASP A 126 -6.01 17.57 -11.55
CA ASP A 126 -5.14 17.15 -10.44
C ASP A 126 -4.19 16.07 -10.97
N THR A 127 -3.16 16.52 -11.70
CA THR A 127 -2.10 15.69 -12.32
C THR A 127 -1.23 15.00 -11.27
N THR A 128 -1.46 15.29 -9.99
CA THR A 128 -0.58 14.92 -8.89
C THR A 128 -0.83 13.51 -8.37
N VAL A 129 -2.04 12.99 -8.50
CA VAL A 129 -2.34 11.57 -8.21
C VAL A 129 -1.82 10.70 -9.35
N GLU A 130 -1.95 11.16 -10.60
CA GLU A 130 -1.39 10.47 -11.77
C GLU A 130 0.13 10.32 -11.69
N GLU A 131 0.86 11.28 -11.14
CA GLU A 131 2.32 11.27 -11.12
C GLU A 131 2.89 10.19 -10.19
N LEU A 132 2.28 9.95 -9.02
CA LEU A 132 2.68 8.85 -8.12
C LEU A 132 2.27 7.49 -8.69
N CYS A 133 1.12 7.40 -9.36
CA CYS A 133 0.63 6.17 -9.98
C CYS A 133 1.37 5.80 -11.27
N GLN A 134 1.88 6.78 -12.04
CA GLN A 134 2.66 6.53 -13.24
C GLN A 134 4.11 6.10 -12.95
N ASN A 135 4.66 6.56 -11.83
CA ASN A 135 5.97 6.14 -11.34
C ASN A 135 5.85 5.86 -9.83
N SER A 136 5.39 4.67 -9.51
CA SER A 136 5.07 4.21 -8.15
C SER A 136 6.30 3.90 -7.27
N THR A 137 7.52 4.36 -7.62
CA THR A 137 8.66 4.32 -6.70
C THR A 137 8.51 5.36 -5.61
N ILE A 138 8.87 5.02 -4.39
CA ILE A 138 8.95 5.93 -3.24
C ILE A 138 10.36 5.93 -2.68
N ASP A 139 10.75 7.04 -2.05
CA ASP A 139 12.03 7.14 -1.35
C ASP A 139 11.89 6.65 0.09
N SER A 140 10.77 6.99 0.76
CA SER A 140 10.50 6.52 2.12
C SER A 140 9.02 6.60 2.49
N ILE A 141 8.60 5.79 3.47
CA ILE A 141 7.24 5.78 4.03
C ILE A 141 7.29 5.57 5.54
N LEU A 142 6.51 6.34 6.31
CA LEU A 142 6.38 6.14 7.74
C LEU A 142 5.01 6.55 8.27
N THR A 143 4.62 5.96 9.40
CA THR A 143 3.50 6.43 10.22
C THR A 143 4.07 7.19 11.42
N ILE A 144 3.71 8.48 11.56
CA ILE A 144 4.12 9.29 12.73
C ILE A 144 3.29 8.93 13.97
N SER A 145 3.75 9.33 15.16
CA SER A 145 3.10 8.96 16.42
C SER A 145 1.66 9.44 16.61
N THR A 146 1.16 10.34 15.75
CA THR A 146 -0.26 10.74 15.72
C THR A 146 -1.13 9.84 14.85
N GLY A 147 -0.58 8.75 14.28
CA GLY A 147 -1.30 7.81 13.43
C GLY A 147 -1.40 8.19 11.95
N SER A 148 -0.88 9.36 11.53
CA SER A 148 -0.88 9.74 10.11
C SER A 148 0.31 9.08 9.39
N THR A 149 0.04 8.48 8.23
CA THR A 149 1.05 7.87 7.35
C THR A 149 1.41 8.83 6.21
N TYR A 150 2.70 8.95 5.95
CA TYR A 150 3.26 9.79 4.90
C TYR A 150 4.23 9.00 4.04
N THR A 151 4.23 9.28 2.74
CA THR A 151 5.26 8.80 1.80
C THR A 151 6.00 9.99 1.20
N PHE A 152 7.28 9.78 0.92
CA PHE A 152 8.22 10.80 0.43
C PHE A 152 8.80 10.36 -0.91
N LYS A 153 8.96 11.32 -1.83
CA LYS A 153 9.59 11.12 -3.12
C LYS A 153 10.19 12.42 -3.63
N GLY A 154 11.49 12.43 -3.89
CA GLY A 154 12.19 13.63 -4.29
C GLY A 154 12.10 14.72 -3.23
N ASP A 155 11.60 15.88 -3.60
CA ASP A 155 11.38 17.05 -2.73
C ASP A 155 9.92 17.16 -2.23
N GLN A 156 9.10 16.16 -2.50
CA GLN A 156 7.68 16.14 -2.20
C GLN A 156 7.30 15.03 -1.23
N TYR A 157 6.13 15.18 -0.60
CA TYR A 157 5.54 14.16 0.25
C TYR A 157 4.02 14.14 0.10
N TRP A 158 3.44 12.97 0.38
CA TRP A 158 2.00 12.73 0.37
C TRP A 158 1.54 12.23 1.74
N LYS A 159 0.36 12.64 2.16
CA LYS A 159 -0.33 12.02 3.29
C LYS A 159 -1.26 10.94 2.75
N LEU A 160 -1.13 9.74 3.29
CA LEU A 160 -1.99 8.61 2.94
C LEU A 160 -3.22 8.58 3.86
N THR A 161 -4.33 8.15 3.31
CA THR A 161 -5.56 7.76 4.01
C THR A 161 -5.74 6.25 3.84
N ASP A 162 -6.75 5.68 4.48
CA ASP A 162 -7.05 4.25 4.31
C ASP A 162 -7.48 3.89 2.88
N GLU A 163 -7.92 4.88 2.09
CA GLU A 163 -8.48 4.66 0.75
C GLU A 163 -7.58 5.22 -0.37
N SER A 164 -6.83 6.29 -0.11
CA SER A 164 -6.03 6.97 -1.14
C SER A 164 -5.09 8.04 -0.57
N ILE A 165 -4.67 8.98 -1.41
CA ILE A 165 -3.92 10.17 -1.03
C ILE A 165 -4.89 11.24 -0.51
N ALA A 166 -4.55 11.87 0.62
CA ALA A 166 -5.34 12.97 1.17
C ALA A 166 -5.39 14.17 0.19
N PRO A 167 -6.52 14.89 0.10
CA PRO A 167 -6.64 16.06 -0.77
C PRO A 167 -5.60 17.14 -0.47
N GLY A 168 -5.10 17.82 -1.51
CA GLY A 168 -4.13 18.90 -1.40
C GLY A 168 -2.68 18.44 -1.24
N TYR A 169 -2.35 17.21 -1.59
CA TYR A 169 -1.01 16.66 -1.77
C TYR A 169 -0.73 16.39 -3.26
N PRO A 170 0.55 16.39 -3.71
CA PRO A 170 1.78 16.49 -2.88
C PRO A 170 2.02 17.88 -2.29
N ARG A 171 2.90 17.90 -1.28
CA ARG A 171 3.42 19.13 -0.68
C ARG A 171 4.94 19.09 -0.59
N SER A 172 5.57 20.27 -0.59
CA SER A 172 7.02 20.40 -0.50
C SER A 172 7.53 20.00 0.89
N ILE A 173 8.55 19.13 0.94
CA ILE A 173 9.27 18.74 2.15
C ILE A 173 9.85 19.99 2.83
N ALA A 174 10.57 20.82 2.09
CA ALA A 174 11.24 22.02 2.62
C ALA A 174 10.28 22.98 3.32
N LYS A 175 9.03 23.07 2.85
CA LYS A 175 8.02 24.00 3.41
C LYS A 175 7.38 23.46 4.69
N TYR A 176 7.16 22.16 4.81
CA TYR A 176 6.36 21.58 5.88
C TYR A 176 7.16 20.73 6.88
N TRP A 177 8.32 20.24 6.48
CA TRP A 177 9.23 19.43 7.30
C TRP A 177 10.56 20.15 7.55
N GLY A 178 10.52 21.41 7.96
CA GLY A 178 11.65 22.33 8.03
C GLY A 178 12.96 21.67 8.50
N GLY A 179 14.00 21.75 7.64
CA GLY A 179 15.31 21.15 7.86
C GLY A 179 15.48 19.70 7.37
N LEU A 180 14.39 19.03 6.91
CA LEU A 180 14.50 17.71 6.31
C LEU A 180 15.00 17.84 4.86
N PRO A 181 15.98 17.04 4.43
CA PRO A 181 16.44 17.03 3.03
C PRO A 181 15.46 16.34 2.10
N SER A 182 15.65 16.53 0.80
CA SER A 182 14.97 15.75 -0.25
C SER A 182 15.60 14.36 -0.41
N ASN A 183 14.90 13.45 -1.11
CA ASN A 183 15.37 12.10 -1.43
C ASN A 183 15.79 11.33 -0.16
N ILE A 184 14.86 11.14 0.75
CA ILE A 184 15.05 10.42 2.02
C ILE A 184 15.43 8.97 1.73
N ASP A 185 16.49 8.46 2.36
CA ASP A 185 16.95 7.08 2.15
C ASP A 185 16.17 6.05 2.99
N ALA A 186 15.73 6.43 4.20
CA ALA A 186 14.95 5.56 5.09
C ALA A 186 14.26 6.39 6.18
N SER A 187 13.20 5.87 6.78
CA SER A 187 12.58 6.51 7.94
C SER A 187 11.81 5.52 8.82
N PHE A 188 11.67 5.84 10.10
CA PHE A 188 10.80 5.13 11.02
C PHE A 188 10.34 6.02 12.17
N THR A 189 9.25 5.62 12.83
CA THR A 189 8.84 6.20 14.11
C THR A 189 9.12 5.22 15.23
N TRP A 190 9.82 5.68 16.27
CA TRP A 190 10.15 4.83 17.39
C TRP A 190 9.12 4.95 18.54
N THR A 191 9.20 4.03 19.49
CA THR A 191 8.34 3.94 20.68
C THR A 191 8.38 5.18 21.59
N ASN A 192 9.42 6.03 21.46
CA ASN A 192 9.51 7.33 22.11
C ASN A 192 8.65 8.43 21.44
N GLY A 193 7.87 8.09 20.41
CA GLY A 193 7.01 9.01 19.67
C GLY A 193 7.73 9.96 18.72
N LYS A 194 9.04 9.76 18.50
CA LYS A 194 9.84 10.52 17.56
C LYS A 194 9.99 9.78 16.25
N SER A 195 9.96 10.52 15.14
CA SER A 195 10.26 10.00 13.81
C SER A 195 11.72 10.31 13.45
N TYR A 196 12.38 9.33 12.87
CA TYR A 196 13.77 9.38 12.46
C TYR A 196 13.84 9.26 10.95
N PHE A 197 14.64 10.14 10.32
CA PHE A 197 14.84 10.19 8.88
C PHE A 197 16.34 10.08 8.59
N PHE A 198 16.71 9.33 7.59
CA PHE A 198 18.08 9.06 7.21
C PHE A 198 18.34 9.55 5.79
N LYS A 199 19.50 10.16 5.59
CA LYS A 199 20.01 10.55 4.28
C LYS A 199 21.53 10.50 4.32
N GLU A 200 22.13 9.71 3.41
CA GLU A 200 23.57 9.52 3.33
C GLU A 200 24.16 9.06 4.68
N ASP A 201 25.02 9.86 5.30
CA ASP A 201 25.71 9.59 6.57
C ASP A 201 25.02 10.19 7.79
N LYS A 202 23.86 10.86 7.60
CA LYS A 202 23.18 11.66 8.63
C LYS A 202 21.76 11.18 8.93
N TYR A 203 21.29 11.59 10.11
CA TYR A 203 19.90 11.39 10.48
C TYR A 203 19.30 12.62 11.16
N TRP A 204 18.00 12.79 11.01
CA TRP A 204 17.15 13.83 11.59
C TRP A 204 16.16 13.22 12.55
N ARG A 205 15.76 13.96 13.56
CA ARG A 205 14.75 13.55 14.52
C ARG A 205 13.62 14.56 14.58
N PHE A 206 12.40 14.10 14.28
CA PHE A 206 11.20 14.91 14.20
C PHE A 206 10.22 14.58 15.33
N SER A 207 9.57 15.61 15.86
CA SER A 207 8.51 15.49 16.87
C SER A 207 7.14 15.74 16.25
N ALA A 208 6.32 14.72 16.10
CA ALA A 208 4.93 14.86 15.65
C ALA A 208 4.09 15.70 16.61
N LYS A 209 4.41 15.73 17.90
CA LYS A 209 3.72 16.55 18.91
C LYS A 209 3.92 18.05 18.68
N THR A 210 5.10 18.48 18.27
CA THR A 210 5.42 19.90 18.02
C THR A 210 5.44 20.25 16.55
N MET A 211 5.35 19.24 15.66
CA MET A 211 5.50 19.36 14.19
C MET A 211 6.81 20.06 13.80
N LYS A 212 7.92 19.73 14.49
CA LYS A 212 9.24 20.34 14.27
C LYS A 212 10.35 19.31 14.37
N MET A 213 11.45 19.57 13.65
CA MET A 213 12.73 18.92 13.87
C MET A 213 13.31 19.36 15.23
N ASP A 214 13.96 18.42 15.90
CA ASP A 214 14.72 18.74 17.10
C ASP A 214 15.96 19.59 16.72
N SER A 215 16.31 20.60 17.53
CA SER A 215 17.29 21.64 17.18
C SER A 215 18.73 21.14 16.98
N ASP A 216 19.08 20.00 17.63
CA ASP A 216 20.44 19.45 17.61
C ASP A 216 20.68 18.49 16.45
N TYR A 217 19.82 18.50 15.43
CA TYR A 217 19.90 17.63 14.25
C TYR A 217 20.14 18.44 12.96
N PRO A 218 20.81 17.87 11.95
CA PRO A 218 21.18 16.45 11.81
C PRO A 218 22.39 16.04 12.67
N LYS A 219 22.46 14.71 12.96
CA LYS A 219 23.61 14.05 13.56
C LYS A 219 24.13 12.97 12.62
N MET A 220 25.39 12.54 12.85
CA MET A 220 25.95 11.40 12.12
C MET A 220 25.27 10.09 12.55
N ILE A 221 25.00 9.18 11.60
CA ILE A 221 24.45 7.85 11.90
C ILE A 221 25.33 7.14 12.93
N SER A 222 26.66 7.23 12.79
CA SER A 222 27.63 6.63 13.72
C SER A 222 27.54 7.14 15.17
N GLU A 223 27.00 8.35 15.40
CA GLU A 223 26.83 8.90 16.75
C GLU A 223 25.58 8.36 17.47
N GLY A 224 24.49 8.14 16.70
CA GLY A 224 23.22 7.73 17.29
C GLY A 224 22.88 6.25 17.09
N PHE A 225 23.46 5.64 16.05
CA PHE A 225 23.20 4.27 15.62
C PHE A 225 24.50 3.51 15.38
N GLU A 226 25.31 3.38 16.45
CA GLU A 226 26.61 2.69 16.41
C GLU A 226 26.48 1.29 15.77
N GLY A 227 27.32 1.00 14.75
CA GLY A 227 27.34 -0.27 14.01
C GLY A 227 26.36 -0.34 12.84
N ILE A 228 25.60 0.72 12.56
CA ILE A 228 24.73 0.84 11.38
C ILE A 228 25.50 1.58 10.28
N PRO A 229 25.44 1.11 9.02
CA PRO A 229 26.10 1.75 7.88
C PRO A 229 25.38 3.01 7.41
N ASP A 230 26.09 3.86 6.68
CA ASP A 230 25.53 4.98 5.93
C ASP A 230 24.80 4.53 4.67
N ASN A 231 24.03 5.43 4.01
CA ASN A 231 23.29 5.18 2.77
C ASN A 231 22.39 3.95 2.90
N LEU A 232 21.42 4.03 3.77
CA LEU A 232 20.44 2.98 4.04
C LEU A 232 19.42 2.90 2.89
N ASP A 233 18.88 1.71 2.66
CA ASP A 233 17.78 1.50 1.73
C ASP A 233 16.42 1.54 2.46
N ALA A 234 16.37 1.06 3.72
CA ALA A 234 15.14 1.03 4.52
C ALA A 234 15.43 0.93 6.01
N ALA A 235 14.47 1.35 6.83
CA ALA A 235 14.50 1.13 8.28
C ALA A 235 13.09 1.08 8.87
N PHE A 236 12.85 0.18 9.81
CA PHE A 236 11.59 0.13 10.56
C PHE A 236 11.76 -0.48 11.96
N VAL A 237 10.77 -0.25 12.82
CA VAL A 237 10.67 -0.92 14.11
C VAL A 237 9.78 -2.16 13.95
N TRP A 238 10.35 -3.35 14.16
CA TRP A 238 9.59 -4.58 14.00
C TRP A 238 8.73 -4.92 15.24
N SER A 239 7.44 -5.11 15.02
CA SER A 239 6.48 -5.42 16.09
C SER A 239 6.77 -6.74 16.81
N GLY A 240 7.42 -7.70 16.14
CA GLY A 240 7.74 -9.01 16.72
C GLY A 240 8.69 -8.96 17.90
N ASN A 241 9.53 -7.91 18.04
CA ASN A 241 10.47 -7.78 19.16
C ASN A 241 10.75 -6.34 19.60
N GLY A 242 10.13 -5.33 19.00
CA GLY A 242 10.31 -3.90 19.30
C GLY A 242 11.69 -3.34 18.97
N LYS A 243 12.52 -4.06 18.21
CA LYS A 243 13.87 -3.61 17.82
C LYS A 243 13.85 -2.96 16.45
N ILE A 244 14.86 -2.14 16.18
CA ILE A 244 14.98 -1.42 14.92
C ILE A 244 15.77 -2.28 13.93
N TYR A 245 15.24 -2.40 12.72
CA TYR A 245 15.88 -3.10 11.61
C TYR A 245 16.25 -2.13 10.52
N PHE A 246 17.50 -2.23 10.06
CA PHE A 246 18.07 -1.42 9.00
C PHE A 246 18.48 -2.30 7.83
N PHE A 247 18.24 -1.85 6.61
CA PHE A 247 18.51 -2.59 5.38
C PHE A 247 19.42 -1.78 4.47
N LYS A 248 20.37 -2.50 3.84
CA LYS A 248 21.24 -1.95 2.81
C LYS A 248 21.70 -3.06 1.86
N GLY A 249 21.40 -2.91 0.58
CA GLY A 249 21.80 -3.87 -0.45
C GLY A 249 21.18 -5.25 -0.21
N THR A 250 22.06 -6.21 0.01
CA THR A 250 21.71 -7.62 0.27
C THR A 250 21.69 -7.98 1.77
N LYS A 251 21.81 -6.98 2.65
CA LYS A 251 22.05 -7.20 4.08
C LYS A 251 21.10 -6.41 4.95
N TYR A 252 20.92 -6.90 6.20
CA TYR A 252 20.20 -6.19 7.24
C TYR A 252 20.92 -6.25 8.59
N TRP A 253 20.63 -5.25 9.44
CA TRP A 253 21.11 -5.11 10.81
C TRP A 253 19.94 -5.03 11.77
N LYS A 254 20.09 -5.64 12.94
CA LYS A 254 19.18 -5.43 14.08
C LYS A 254 19.90 -4.55 15.10
N PHE A 255 19.29 -3.43 15.42
CA PHE A 255 19.75 -2.48 16.41
C PHE A 255 18.92 -2.61 17.69
N ASP A 256 19.58 -2.82 18.80
CA ASP A 256 18.99 -2.93 20.13
C ASP A 256 19.58 -1.83 21.03
N PRO A 257 18.87 -0.72 21.26
CA PRO A 257 19.42 0.42 22.03
C PRO A 257 19.71 0.11 23.51
N GLU A 258 19.16 -0.99 24.03
CA GLU A 258 19.39 -1.43 25.41
C GLU A 258 20.68 -2.21 25.57
N LYS A 259 21.33 -2.60 24.46
CA LYS A 259 22.56 -3.41 24.48
C LYS A 259 23.80 -2.56 24.22
N ARG A 260 24.95 -3.12 24.65
CA ARG A 260 26.29 -2.57 24.36
C ARG A 260 27.22 -3.72 23.91
N PRO A 261 27.68 -3.74 22.64
CA PRO A 261 27.29 -2.83 21.56
C PRO A 261 25.82 -3.03 21.14
N PRO A 262 25.15 -1.99 20.57
CA PRO A 262 23.74 -2.07 20.20
C PRO A 262 23.48 -2.98 18.99
N VAL A 263 24.49 -3.19 18.15
CA VAL A 263 24.49 -4.18 17.06
C VAL A 263 25.37 -5.35 17.45
N SER A 264 24.79 -6.54 17.51
CA SER A 264 25.53 -7.78 17.80
C SER A 264 26.51 -8.11 16.67
N SER A 265 27.65 -8.72 17.01
CA SER A 265 28.64 -9.24 16.04
C SER A 265 28.09 -10.29 15.07
N ALA A 266 26.88 -10.83 15.30
CA ALA A 266 26.17 -11.70 14.37
C ALA A 266 25.57 -10.94 13.16
N TYR A 267 25.63 -9.61 13.11
CA TYR A 267 25.18 -8.77 12.03
C TYR A 267 26.35 -8.12 11.29
N PRO A 268 26.22 -7.81 9.99
CA PRO A 268 25.02 -7.95 9.17
C PRO A 268 24.66 -9.39 8.82
N ARG A 269 23.35 -9.61 8.55
CA ARG A 269 22.84 -10.87 8.03
C ARG A 269 22.26 -10.66 6.62
N PRO A 270 22.17 -11.74 5.78
CA PRO A 270 21.60 -11.63 4.45
C PRO A 270 20.09 -11.37 4.52
N ILE A 271 19.58 -10.48 3.63
CA ILE A 271 18.16 -10.14 3.54
C ILE A 271 17.29 -11.37 3.23
N SER A 272 17.84 -12.40 2.59
CA SER A 272 17.17 -13.67 2.31
C SER A 272 16.68 -14.41 3.55
N ASN A 273 17.11 -14.03 4.75
CA ASN A 273 16.52 -14.51 5.99
C ASN A 273 15.08 -14.00 6.21
N TRP A 274 14.67 -12.97 5.49
CA TRP A 274 13.30 -12.50 5.36
C TRP A 274 12.71 -13.17 4.12
N GLU A 275 12.06 -14.31 4.30
CA GLU A 275 11.67 -15.21 3.20
C GLU A 275 10.77 -14.50 2.18
N GLY A 276 11.23 -14.47 0.92
CA GLY A 276 10.52 -13.84 -0.20
C GLY A 276 10.81 -12.35 -0.41
N ILE A 277 11.60 -11.70 0.46
CA ILE A 277 11.98 -10.30 0.27
C ILE A 277 13.19 -10.19 -0.69
N PRO A 278 13.10 -9.31 -1.72
CA PRO A 278 14.20 -9.11 -2.66
C PRO A 278 15.33 -8.27 -2.06
N ASP A 279 16.51 -8.37 -2.67
CA ASP A 279 17.63 -7.48 -2.38
C ASP A 279 17.36 -6.04 -2.83
N ASN A 280 18.06 -5.05 -2.24
CA ASN A 280 17.98 -3.61 -2.60
C ASN A 280 16.53 -3.11 -2.61
N ILE A 281 15.84 -3.25 -1.49
CA ILE A 281 14.49 -2.69 -1.29
C ILE A 281 14.56 -1.16 -1.31
N ASP A 282 13.46 -0.52 -1.68
CA ASP A 282 13.38 0.96 -1.72
C ASP A 282 13.01 1.52 -0.34
N ASP A 283 12.12 0.88 0.42
CA ASP A 283 11.82 1.16 1.83
C ASP A 283 11.00 0.02 2.46
N ALA A 284 10.71 0.14 3.76
CA ALA A 284 9.88 -0.81 4.50
C ALA A 284 9.14 -0.14 5.67
N ILE A 285 7.93 -0.61 5.96
CA ILE A 285 7.13 -0.13 7.09
C ILE A 285 6.43 -1.29 7.80
N GLN A 286 6.46 -1.26 9.13
CA GLN A 286 5.52 -2.02 9.95
C GLN A 286 4.22 -1.23 10.03
N TYR A 287 3.14 -1.77 9.46
CA TYR A 287 1.86 -1.06 9.41
C TYR A 287 0.93 -1.47 10.56
N THR A 288 -0.07 -0.65 10.84
CA THR A 288 -1.01 -0.84 11.95
C THR A 288 -1.88 -2.08 11.85
N ASN A 289 -1.99 -2.67 10.66
CA ASN A 289 -2.71 -3.92 10.40
C ASN A 289 -1.93 -5.19 10.80
N GLY A 290 -0.73 -5.05 11.37
CA GLY A 290 0.09 -6.15 11.88
C GLY A 290 0.99 -6.83 10.85
N TYR A 291 1.06 -6.31 9.63
CA TYR A 291 1.96 -6.78 8.58
C TYR A 291 3.13 -5.82 8.38
N THR A 292 4.27 -6.36 7.95
CA THR A 292 5.39 -5.56 7.44
C THR A 292 5.30 -5.47 5.93
N TYR A 293 5.46 -4.28 5.38
CA TYR A 293 5.46 -4.02 3.95
C TYR A 293 6.84 -3.60 3.51
N PHE A 294 7.38 -4.26 2.50
CA PHE A 294 8.63 -3.92 1.84
C PHE A 294 8.33 -3.43 0.44
N PHE A 295 9.00 -2.37 0.01
CA PHE A 295 8.77 -1.72 -1.28
C PHE A 295 9.98 -1.90 -2.18
N LYS A 296 9.74 -2.17 -3.47
CA LYS A 296 10.77 -2.22 -4.49
C LYS A 296 10.21 -1.95 -5.87
N LYS A 297 10.71 -0.87 -6.51
CA LYS A 297 10.40 -0.52 -7.92
C LYS A 297 8.90 -0.51 -8.23
N GLY A 298 8.11 0.11 -7.36
CA GLY A 298 6.66 0.20 -7.53
C GLY A 298 5.88 -1.07 -7.20
N LEU A 299 6.53 -2.05 -6.59
CA LEU A 299 5.91 -3.24 -6.02
C LEU A 299 5.99 -3.20 -4.50
N TYR A 300 4.98 -3.70 -3.82
CA TYR A 300 5.08 -4.01 -2.41
C TYR A 300 5.00 -5.51 -2.15
N TYR A 301 5.72 -5.92 -1.12
CA TYR A 301 5.76 -7.27 -0.60
C TYR A 301 5.14 -7.24 0.79
N ARG A 302 3.94 -7.79 0.96
CA ARG A 302 3.33 -7.92 2.29
C ARG A 302 3.91 -9.14 2.99
N PHE A 303 4.61 -8.89 4.07
CA PHE A 303 5.27 -9.89 4.87
C PHE A 303 4.42 -10.19 6.10
N ASP A 304 4.10 -11.45 6.31
CA ASP A 304 3.41 -11.92 7.51
C ASP A 304 4.45 -12.21 8.60
N ASP A 305 4.43 -11.40 9.65
CA ASP A 305 5.37 -11.50 10.77
C ASP A 305 5.22 -12.80 11.58
N ARG A 306 4.08 -13.50 11.49
CA ARG A 306 3.81 -14.76 12.18
C ARG A 306 4.36 -15.97 11.45
N SER A 307 4.06 -16.08 10.15
CA SER A 307 4.58 -17.15 9.30
C SER A 307 5.99 -16.88 8.80
N PHE A 308 6.49 -15.63 8.97
CA PHE A 308 7.80 -15.13 8.59
C PHE A 308 8.11 -15.29 7.09
N GLN A 309 7.13 -14.98 6.25
CA GLN A 309 7.23 -15.07 4.78
C GLN A 309 6.36 -14.04 4.07
N VAL A 310 6.67 -13.77 2.79
CA VAL A 310 5.82 -12.94 1.93
C VAL A 310 4.52 -13.67 1.62
N THR A 311 3.39 -12.99 1.82
CA THR A 311 2.04 -13.51 1.55
C THR A 311 1.37 -12.86 0.35
N ILE A 312 1.75 -11.62 0.01
CA ILE A 312 1.24 -10.91 -1.17
C ILE A 312 2.39 -10.14 -1.83
N LEU A 313 2.41 -10.18 -3.16
CA LEU A 313 3.20 -9.30 -4.03
C LEU A 313 2.24 -8.57 -4.96
N CYS A 314 2.22 -7.23 -4.92
CA CYS A 314 1.32 -6.42 -5.73
C CYS A 314 1.98 -5.10 -6.17
N CYS A 315 1.42 -4.46 -7.21
CA CYS A 315 1.71 -3.06 -7.56
C CYS A 315 0.93 -2.14 -6.60
N TYR A 316 1.50 -1.00 -6.23
CA TYR A 316 0.83 0.02 -5.40
C TYR A 316 0.60 1.31 -6.18
#